data_ec9c6b8915f3d72ec6ef485c30ec47ab
#
_entry.id   ec9c6b8915f3d72ec6ef485c30ec47ab
#
_cell.length_a   1.000
_cell.length_b   1.000
_cell.length_c   1.000
_cell.angle_alpha   90.00
_cell.angle_beta   90.00
_cell.angle_gamma   90.00
#
_symmetry.space_group_name_H-M   'P 1'
#
loop_
_entity.id
_entity.type
_entity.pdbx_description
1 polymer ?
#
loop_
_entity_poly.entity_id
_entity_poly.type
_entity_poly.pdbx_seq_one_letter_code
_entity_poly.pdbx_strand_id
1 'polypeptide(L)'
;VIEIGNAWNPGEPTYSTLPLETLLAFKNQCGLYLCQEFIYYNPARLPGPIEWVNKQRVRVKDSFTQIWWMSKTPHPYANNRNVAEPYSRQMKKLLSSGKYNSGTRPSEHTISQTAFSIDNGGAIPSNVIIAANTTSNDIYITKCKEHKLPIHPARMAPAIPEFFINFLT
;
A
#
# COMPACT_ATOMS: atom_id res chain seq x y z
N VAL A 1 10.44 2.70 6.64
CA VAL A 1 9.08 2.83 6.13
C VAL A 1 8.31 3.76 7.06
N ILE A 2 7.58 4.71 6.51
CA ILE A 2 6.84 5.75 7.24
C ILE A 2 5.40 5.73 6.77
N GLU A 3 4.45 5.44 7.65
CA GLU A 3 3.02 5.65 7.39
C GLU A 3 2.63 7.04 7.89
N ILE A 4 1.96 7.83 7.05
CA ILE A 4 1.50 9.16 7.40
C ILE A 4 0.02 9.30 7.05
N GLY A 5 -0.76 9.72 8.05
CA GLY A 5 -2.17 10.00 7.87
C GLY A 5 -2.41 11.37 7.22
N ASN A 6 -3.58 11.50 6.61
CA ASN A 6 -4.05 12.79 6.11
C ASN A 6 -4.29 13.77 7.29
N ALA A 7 -3.95 15.03 7.07
CA ALA A 7 -4.22 16.11 8.01
C ALA A 7 -5.15 17.15 7.36
N TRP A 8 -5.94 17.84 8.18
CA TRP A 8 -6.87 18.87 7.71
C TRP A 8 -6.59 20.20 8.40
N ASN A 9 -6.92 21.27 7.72
CA ASN A 9 -6.90 22.57 8.32
C ASN A 9 -8.07 22.71 9.30
N PRO A 10 -7.82 23.20 10.54
CA PRO A 10 -8.87 23.37 11.53
C PRO A 10 -9.98 24.31 11.03
N GLY A 11 -11.25 23.88 11.14
CA GLY A 11 -12.39 24.71 10.75
C GLY A 11 -12.68 24.81 9.26
N GLU A 12 -11.90 24.12 8.40
CA GLU A 12 -12.04 24.16 6.94
C GLU A 12 -12.17 22.78 6.31
N PRO A 13 -12.87 22.63 5.17
CA PRO A 13 -12.95 21.36 4.43
C PRO A 13 -11.70 21.07 3.58
N THR A 14 -10.57 21.67 3.89
CA THR A 14 -9.35 21.58 3.10
C THR A 14 -8.30 20.69 3.76
N TYR A 15 -7.44 20.06 2.94
CA TYR A 15 -6.28 19.33 3.45
C TYR A 15 -5.18 20.30 3.89
N SER A 16 -4.48 19.90 4.95
CA SER A 16 -3.16 20.43 5.25
C SER A 16 -2.12 19.81 4.32
N THR A 17 -1.16 20.60 3.88
CA THR A 17 0.00 20.15 3.11
C THR A 17 1.08 19.50 3.97
N LEU A 18 0.87 19.41 5.29
CA LEU A 18 1.83 18.86 6.25
C LEU A 18 2.44 17.50 5.84
N PRO A 19 1.67 16.51 5.34
CA PRO A 19 2.28 15.25 4.88
C PRO A 19 3.29 15.47 3.74
N LEU A 20 2.95 16.30 2.76
CA LEU A 20 3.83 16.58 1.61
C LEU A 20 5.08 17.38 2.04
N GLU A 21 4.92 18.35 2.92
CA GLU A 21 6.03 19.12 3.50
C GLU A 21 6.96 18.20 4.31
N THR A 22 6.40 17.25 5.06
CA THR A 22 7.15 16.24 5.79
C THR A 22 7.97 15.36 4.85
N LEU A 23 7.40 14.91 3.72
CA LEU A 23 8.11 14.15 2.71
C LEU A 23 9.29 14.95 2.14
N LEU A 24 9.06 16.23 1.81
CA LEU A 24 10.10 17.11 1.30
C LEU A 24 11.18 17.39 2.35
N ALA A 25 10.82 17.52 3.62
CA ALA A 25 11.78 17.66 4.71
C ALA A 25 12.67 16.42 4.85
N PHE A 26 12.11 15.21 4.81
CA PHE A 26 12.89 13.97 4.83
C PHE A 26 13.87 13.89 3.65
N LYS A 27 13.45 14.28 2.46
CA LYS A 27 14.32 14.32 1.29
C LYS A 27 15.39 15.40 1.40
N ASN A 28 15.01 16.63 1.71
CA ASN A 28 15.89 17.80 1.54
C ASN A 28 16.77 18.07 2.78
N GLN A 29 16.26 17.79 3.99
CA GLN A 29 16.97 18.06 5.24
C GLN A 29 17.65 16.81 5.80
N CYS A 30 17.02 15.62 5.66
CA CYS A 30 17.59 14.37 6.14
C CYS A 30 18.37 13.60 5.06
N GLY A 31 18.38 14.06 3.80
CA GLY A 31 19.08 13.42 2.70
C GLY A 31 18.55 12.03 2.32
N LEU A 32 17.29 11.73 2.64
CA LEU A 32 16.70 10.43 2.33
C LEU A 32 16.18 10.38 0.88
N TYR A 33 16.29 9.21 0.27
CA TYR A 33 15.71 8.92 -1.04
C TYR A 33 14.33 8.32 -0.88
N LEU A 34 13.32 8.83 -1.57
CA LEU A 34 12.03 8.19 -1.70
C LEU A 34 12.16 7.05 -2.71
N CYS A 35 12.20 5.81 -2.24
CA CYS A 35 12.35 4.64 -3.09
C CYS A 35 11.04 4.26 -3.76
N GLN A 36 9.95 4.29 -3.00
CA GLN A 36 8.60 4.05 -3.53
C GLN A 36 7.55 4.64 -2.60
N GLU A 37 6.44 5.09 -3.19
CA GLU A 37 5.22 5.45 -2.49
C GLU A 37 4.23 4.29 -2.56
N PHE A 38 3.60 3.99 -1.42
CA PHE A 38 2.52 3.02 -1.29
C PHE A 38 1.27 3.70 -0.76
N ILE A 39 0.13 3.15 -1.11
CA ILE A 39 -1.17 3.53 -0.57
C ILE A 39 -1.70 2.40 0.29
N TYR A 40 -1.98 2.69 1.54
CA TYR A 40 -2.76 1.80 2.38
C TYR A 40 -4.24 2.19 2.29
N TYR A 41 -5.03 1.37 1.61
CA TYR A 41 -6.47 1.53 1.50
C TYR A 41 -7.19 0.69 2.55
N ASN A 42 -7.95 1.36 3.44
CA ASN A 42 -8.79 0.70 4.42
C ASN A 42 -10.27 0.81 4.03
N PRO A 43 -10.89 -0.26 3.48
CA PRO A 43 -12.28 -0.24 3.04
C PRO A 43 -13.27 -0.06 4.21
N ALA A 44 -12.88 -0.46 5.42
CA ALA A 44 -13.69 -0.35 6.64
C ALA A 44 -13.55 1.00 7.37
N ARG A 45 -12.79 1.95 6.82
CA ARG A 45 -12.60 3.25 7.45
C ARG A 45 -13.93 3.99 7.57
N LEU A 46 -14.22 4.49 8.75
CA LEU A 46 -15.43 5.27 9.00
C LEU A 46 -15.42 6.58 8.19
N PRO A 47 -16.60 7.11 7.83
CA PRO A 47 -16.70 8.39 7.13
C PRO A 47 -16.14 9.52 7.99
N GLY A 48 -15.01 10.07 7.58
CA GLY A 48 -14.34 11.18 8.25
C GLY A 48 -13.69 12.13 7.22
N PRO A 49 -13.50 13.41 7.58
CA PRO A 49 -13.95 14.09 8.80
C PRO A 49 -15.48 14.27 8.84
N ILE A 50 -16.07 14.01 10.02
CA ILE A 50 -17.53 13.92 10.18
C ILE A 50 -18.24 15.20 9.73
N GLU A 51 -17.69 16.37 10.10
CA GLU A 51 -18.30 17.66 9.76
C GLU A 51 -18.51 17.82 8.25
N TRP A 52 -17.46 17.56 7.46
CA TRP A 52 -17.45 17.83 6.04
C TRP A 52 -18.02 16.69 5.19
N VAL A 53 -17.86 15.44 5.66
CA VAL A 53 -18.33 14.26 4.92
C VAL A 53 -19.79 13.93 5.24
N ASN A 54 -20.17 13.93 6.53
CA ASN A 54 -21.47 13.45 6.95
C ASN A 54 -22.50 14.57 7.10
N LYS A 55 -22.10 15.69 7.73
CA LYS A 55 -23.04 16.79 8.02
C LYS A 55 -23.22 17.70 6.83
N GLN A 56 -22.13 18.33 6.37
CA GLN A 56 -22.19 19.27 5.25
C GLN A 56 -22.17 18.61 3.86
N ARG A 57 -21.66 17.37 3.77
CA ARG A 57 -21.62 16.56 2.54
C ARG A 57 -20.89 17.23 1.37
N VAL A 58 -19.86 18.01 1.67
CA VAL A 58 -19.01 18.71 0.68
C VAL A 58 -17.73 17.94 0.36
N ARG A 59 -17.50 16.80 1.02
CA ARG A 59 -16.35 15.92 0.78
C ARG A 59 -16.76 14.46 0.77
N VAL A 60 -15.95 13.62 0.12
CA VAL A 60 -16.01 12.15 0.25
C VAL A 60 -15.15 11.70 1.42
N LYS A 61 -15.38 10.48 1.93
CA LYS A 61 -14.61 9.92 3.04
C LYS A 61 -13.15 9.66 2.63
N ASP A 62 -12.25 9.95 3.54
CA ASP A 62 -10.84 9.56 3.39
C ASP A 62 -10.68 8.09 3.73
N SER A 63 -10.21 7.30 2.77
CA SER A 63 -10.13 5.85 2.90
C SER A 63 -8.72 5.30 2.82
N PHE A 64 -7.74 6.15 2.58
CA PHE A 64 -6.35 5.73 2.47
C PHE A 64 -5.40 6.56 3.33
N THR A 65 -4.22 6.01 3.59
CA THR A 65 -3.04 6.72 4.09
C THR A 65 -1.86 6.46 3.16
N GLN A 66 -0.92 7.40 3.16
CA GLN A 66 0.32 7.25 2.40
C GLN A 66 1.33 6.47 3.22
N ILE A 67 2.11 5.61 2.56
CA ILE A 67 3.25 4.93 3.15
C ILE A 67 4.44 5.20 2.24
N TRP A 68 5.52 5.71 2.83
CA TRP A 68 6.75 6.01 2.11
C TRP A 68 7.85 5.02 2.49
N TRP A 69 8.38 4.32 1.51
CA TRP A 69 9.62 3.62 1.66
C TRP A 69 10.77 4.55 1.31
N MET A 70 11.52 4.92 2.32
CA MET A 70 12.67 5.82 2.20
C MET A 70 13.96 5.10 2.59
N SER A 71 15.07 5.50 1.98
CA SER A 71 16.39 4.91 2.20
C SER A 71 17.46 5.98 2.28
N LYS A 72 18.60 5.63 2.90
CA LYS A 72 19.84 6.43 2.90
C LYS A 72 20.61 6.32 1.59
N THR A 73 20.28 5.36 0.72
CA THR A 73 20.93 5.14 -0.58
C THR A 73 19.90 5.04 -1.69
N PRO A 74 20.26 5.36 -2.96
CA PRO A 74 19.37 5.18 -4.09
C PRO A 74 19.15 3.71 -4.49
N HIS A 75 19.94 2.79 -3.93
CA HIS A 75 19.90 1.35 -4.22
C HIS A 75 19.72 0.53 -2.94
N PRO A 76 18.58 0.66 -2.22
CA PRO A 76 18.30 -0.15 -1.04
C PRO A 76 18.03 -1.60 -1.43
N TYR A 77 18.24 -2.50 -0.49
CA TYR A 77 17.81 -3.88 -0.66
C TYR A 77 16.27 -3.96 -0.64
N ALA A 78 15.72 -4.75 -1.57
CA ALA A 78 14.34 -5.17 -1.59
C ALA A 78 14.17 -6.39 -2.51
N ASN A 79 13.22 -7.26 -2.20
CA ASN A 79 12.92 -8.43 -3.01
C ASN A 79 11.40 -8.63 -3.14
N ASN A 80 10.85 -8.26 -4.28
CA ASN A 80 9.41 -8.41 -4.52
C ASN A 80 8.92 -9.85 -4.69
N ARG A 81 9.82 -10.82 -4.84
CA ARG A 81 9.47 -12.25 -4.87
C ARG A 81 9.00 -12.73 -3.51
N ASN A 82 9.52 -12.15 -2.41
CA ASN A 82 9.12 -12.51 -1.05
C ASN A 82 7.67 -12.11 -0.71
N VAL A 83 7.09 -11.21 -1.51
CA VAL A 83 5.73 -10.70 -1.36
C VAL A 83 4.87 -10.97 -2.59
N ALA A 84 5.28 -11.92 -3.45
CA ALA A 84 4.56 -12.26 -4.66
C ALA A 84 3.14 -12.75 -4.35
N GLU A 85 2.17 -12.27 -5.13
CA GLU A 85 0.78 -12.67 -5.04
C GLU A 85 0.46 -13.88 -5.93
N PRO A 86 -0.57 -14.65 -5.62
CA PRO A 86 -1.01 -15.73 -6.52
C PRO A 86 -1.35 -15.19 -7.90
N TYR A 87 -0.91 -15.88 -8.94
CA TYR A 87 -1.29 -15.53 -10.30
C TYR A 87 -2.81 -15.49 -10.50
N SER A 88 -3.26 -14.53 -11.29
CA SER A 88 -4.64 -14.48 -11.77
C SER A 88 -4.98 -15.74 -12.59
N ARG A 89 -6.27 -16.02 -12.72
CA ARG A 89 -6.73 -17.14 -13.57
C ARG A 89 -6.23 -17.03 -15.02
N GLN A 90 -6.20 -15.80 -15.56
CA GLN A 90 -5.72 -15.52 -16.90
C GLN A 90 -4.22 -15.81 -17.02
N MET A 91 -3.42 -15.40 -16.05
CA MET A 91 -1.99 -15.68 -16.07
C MET A 91 -1.68 -17.16 -15.93
N LYS A 92 -2.41 -17.90 -15.06
CA LYS A 92 -2.27 -19.36 -14.97
C LYS A 92 -2.60 -20.06 -16.30
N LYS A 93 -3.64 -19.60 -17.00
CA LYS A 93 -3.99 -20.11 -18.33
C LYS A 93 -2.91 -19.79 -19.36
N LEU A 94 -2.31 -18.60 -19.30
CA LEU A 94 -1.23 -18.21 -20.19
C LEU A 94 0.00 -19.09 -19.98
N LEU A 95 0.45 -19.27 -18.75
CA LEU A 95 1.59 -20.13 -18.41
C LEU A 95 1.38 -21.57 -18.89
N SER A 96 0.16 -22.11 -18.73
CA SER A 96 -0.14 -23.48 -19.18
C SER A 96 -0.23 -23.62 -20.68
N SER A 97 -0.70 -22.61 -21.40
CA SER A 97 -0.85 -22.67 -22.87
C SER A 97 0.41 -22.27 -23.64
N GLY A 98 1.30 -21.49 -23.01
CA GLY A 98 2.48 -20.91 -23.63
C GLY A 98 2.18 -19.93 -24.79
N LYS A 99 0.92 -19.57 -24.99
CA LYS A 99 0.49 -18.71 -26.11
C LYS A 99 0.06 -17.35 -25.61
N TYR A 100 0.84 -16.33 -25.93
CA TYR A 100 0.49 -14.94 -25.65
C TYR A 100 0.07 -14.23 -26.93
N ASN A 101 -0.83 -13.25 -26.79
CA ASN A 101 -1.21 -12.35 -27.89
C ASN A 101 -0.06 -11.38 -28.18
N SER A 102 0.90 -11.81 -29.01
CA SER A 102 2.07 -11.06 -29.42
C SER A 102 1.75 -10.02 -30.50
N GLY A 103 2.69 -9.13 -30.78
CA GLY A 103 2.60 -8.10 -31.81
C GLY A 103 2.73 -6.69 -31.29
N THR A 104 2.64 -5.72 -32.19
CA THR A 104 2.76 -4.31 -31.87
C THR A 104 1.44 -3.76 -31.38
N ARG A 105 1.48 -3.05 -30.24
CA ARG A 105 0.32 -2.39 -29.62
C ARG A 105 0.13 -0.98 -30.21
N PRO A 106 -1.04 -0.36 -30.06
CA PRO A 106 -1.26 1.03 -30.48
C PRO A 106 -0.29 2.06 -29.87
N SER A 107 0.34 1.69 -28.75
CA SER A 107 1.41 2.47 -28.09
C SER A 107 2.81 2.22 -28.67
N GLU A 108 2.91 1.60 -29.87
CA GLU A 108 4.15 1.22 -30.55
C GLU A 108 5.03 0.21 -29.80
N HIS A 109 4.57 -0.27 -28.65
CA HIS A 109 5.28 -1.30 -27.90
C HIS A 109 5.06 -2.68 -28.52
N THR A 110 6.14 -3.38 -28.86
CA THR A 110 6.09 -4.74 -29.43
C THR A 110 6.29 -5.79 -28.34
N ILE A 111 5.36 -6.74 -28.28
CA ILE A 111 5.39 -7.85 -27.34
C ILE A 111 5.77 -9.12 -28.10
N SER A 112 6.81 -9.82 -27.66
CA SER A 112 7.26 -11.07 -28.24
C SER A 112 6.28 -12.22 -27.95
N GLN A 113 6.36 -13.28 -28.76
CA GLN A 113 5.54 -14.49 -28.54
C GLN A 113 5.88 -15.21 -27.25
N THR A 114 7.11 -15.07 -26.75
CA THR A 114 7.60 -15.66 -25.50
C THR A 114 7.45 -14.74 -24.27
N ALA A 115 6.89 -13.53 -24.46
CA ALA A 115 6.63 -12.63 -23.34
C ALA A 115 5.71 -13.31 -22.33
N PHE A 116 6.02 -13.13 -21.04
CA PHE A 116 5.25 -13.71 -19.92
C PHE A 116 5.19 -15.24 -19.88
N SER A 117 6.03 -15.95 -20.61
CA SER A 117 6.07 -17.42 -20.61
C SER A 117 6.84 -18.02 -19.43
N ILE A 118 7.60 -17.20 -18.70
CA ILE A 118 8.40 -17.64 -17.56
C ILE A 118 7.54 -17.60 -16.30
N ASP A 119 7.48 -18.72 -15.60
CA ASP A 119 6.89 -18.77 -14.26
C ASP A 119 7.87 -18.20 -13.23
N ASN A 120 7.53 -17.07 -12.64
CA ASN A 120 8.33 -16.41 -11.60
C ASN A 120 7.84 -16.74 -10.18
N GLY A 121 6.95 -17.72 -10.01
CA GLY A 121 6.40 -18.15 -8.73
C GLY A 121 5.24 -17.29 -8.21
N GLY A 122 4.84 -16.24 -8.93
CA GLY A 122 3.75 -15.36 -8.55
C GLY A 122 3.76 -14.03 -9.28
N ALA A 123 2.68 -13.28 -9.12
CA ALA A 123 2.53 -11.94 -9.68
C ALA A 123 3.21 -10.89 -8.79
N ILE A 124 3.79 -9.87 -9.42
CA ILE A 124 4.34 -8.72 -8.71
C ILE A 124 3.18 -7.99 -8.01
N PRO A 125 3.25 -7.75 -6.68
CA PRO A 125 2.19 -7.08 -5.96
C PRO A 125 2.06 -5.61 -6.37
N SER A 126 0.88 -5.06 -6.16
CA SER A 126 0.61 -3.63 -6.31
C SER A 126 1.23 -2.83 -5.16
N ASN A 127 1.53 -1.55 -5.40
CA ASN A 127 1.86 -0.61 -4.33
C ASN A 127 0.61 -0.07 -3.59
N VAL A 128 -0.54 -0.71 -3.77
CA VAL A 128 -1.77 -0.44 -3.02
C VAL A 128 -2.05 -1.62 -2.10
N ILE A 129 -1.86 -1.42 -0.80
CA ILE A 129 -2.13 -2.44 0.22
C ILE A 129 -3.56 -2.27 0.70
N ILE A 130 -4.37 -3.30 0.50
CA ILE A 130 -5.79 -3.29 0.90
C ILE A 130 -5.94 -4.16 2.15
N ALA A 131 -6.24 -3.54 3.27
CA ALA A 131 -6.48 -4.26 4.52
C ALA A 131 -7.43 -3.49 5.44
N ALA A 132 -8.35 -4.21 6.09
CA ALA A 132 -9.16 -3.65 7.17
C ALA A 132 -8.42 -3.79 8.50
N ASN A 133 -8.52 -2.77 9.35
CA ASN A 133 -7.99 -2.82 10.72
C ASN A 133 -9.08 -3.12 11.76
N THR A 134 -10.26 -3.55 11.32
CA THR A 134 -11.43 -3.82 12.17
C THR A 134 -11.64 -5.29 12.51
N THR A 135 -10.71 -6.16 12.13
CA THR A 135 -10.80 -7.61 12.41
C THR A 135 -10.79 -7.85 13.92
N SER A 136 -11.88 -8.41 14.45
CA SER A 136 -12.08 -8.60 15.90
C SER A 136 -11.25 -9.75 16.51
N ASN A 137 -10.68 -10.62 15.69
CA ASN A 137 -9.96 -11.81 16.09
C ASN A 137 -8.55 -11.89 15.48
N ASP A 138 -7.89 -10.75 15.26
CA ASP A 138 -6.51 -10.77 14.82
C ASP A 138 -5.55 -11.16 15.96
N ILE A 139 -4.32 -11.48 15.59
CA ILE A 139 -3.29 -11.94 16.52
C ILE A 139 -3.01 -10.89 17.62
N TYR A 140 -3.07 -9.60 17.29
CA TYR A 140 -2.86 -8.51 18.25
C TYR A 140 -3.94 -8.52 19.34
N ILE A 141 -5.22 -8.59 18.96
CA ILE A 141 -6.33 -8.63 19.93
C ILE A 141 -6.24 -9.89 20.78
N THR A 142 -5.94 -11.03 20.16
CA THR A 142 -5.78 -12.30 20.86
C THR A 142 -4.69 -12.19 21.91
N LYS A 143 -3.52 -11.66 21.56
CA LYS A 143 -2.42 -11.47 22.51
C LYS A 143 -2.73 -10.44 23.60
N CYS A 144 -3.38 -9.34 23.28
CA CYS A 144 -3.84 -8.39 24.29
C CYS A 144 -4.77 -9.06 25.32
N LYS A 145 -5.72 -9.86 24.87
CA LYS A 145 -6.63 -10.60 25.77
C LYS A 145 -5.90 -11.62 26.63
N GLU A 146 -5.01 -12.43 26.04
CA GLU A 146 -4.19 -13.42 26.76
C GLU A 146 -3.36 -12.76 27.88
N HIS A 147 -2.78 -11.59 27.62
CA HIS A 147 -1.92 -10.88 28.55
C HIS A 147 -2.64 -9.82 29.38
N LYS A 148 -3.98 -9.72 29.27
CA LYS A 148 -4.81 -8.71 29.97
C LYS A 148 -4.35 -7.27 29.72
N LEU A 149 -3.88 -7.00 28.51
CA LEU A 149 -3.46 -5.67 28.06
C LEU A 149 -4.62 -4.91 27.42
N PRO A 150 -4.65 -3.57 27.56
CA PRO A 150 -5.66 -2.76 26.89
C PRO A 150 -5.47 -2.81 25.36
N ILE A 151 -6.58 -2.95 24.65
CA ILE A 151 -6.58 -2.95 23.19
C ILE A 151 -6.53 -1.50 22.70
N HIS A 152 -5.52 -1.16 21.89
CA HIS A 152 -5.42 0.17 21.31
C HIS A 152 -6.43 0.32 20.15
N PRO A 153 -7.26 1.38 20.14
CA PRO A 153 -8.31 1.54 19.11
C PRO A 153 -7.75 1.87 17.72
N ALA A 154 -6.62 2.58 17.65
CA ALA A 154 -5.98 2.97 16.39
C ALA A 154 -4.77 2.07 16.10
N ARG A 155 -5.02 0.77 15.88
CA ARG A 155 -3.96 -0.18 15.55
C ARG A 155 -3.66 -0.20 14.05
N MET A 156 -2.41 -0.46 13.72
CA MET A 156 -2.01 -0.73 12.34
C MET A 156 -2.56 -2.10 11.90
N ALA A 157 -2.98 -2.23 10.65
CA ALA A 157 -3.36 -3.53 10.09
C ALA A 157 -2.11 -4.42 9.98
N PRO A 158 -2.12 -5.67 10.51
CA PRO A 158 -0.96 -6.56 10.53
C PRO A 158 -0.35 -6.82 9.14
N ALA A 159 -1.16 -6.78 8.08
CA ALA A 159 -0.70 -6.95 6.72
C ALA A 159 0.34 -5.90 6.28
N ILE A 160 0.35 -4.70 6.89
CA ILE A 160 1.32 -3.66 6.54
C ILE A 160 2.73 -4.03 6.99
N PRO A 161 3.00 -4.25 8.29
CA PRO A 161 4.34 -4.62 8.73
C PRO A 161 4.78 -5.97 8.15
N GLU A 162 3.88 -6.95 8.01
CA GLU A 162 4.18 -8.23 7.37
C GLU A 162 4.68 -8.05 5.94
N PHE A 163 3.99 -7.25 5.13
CA PHE A 163 4.42 -6.94 3.77
C PHE A 163 5.82 -6.33 3.74
N PHE A 164 6.06 -5.28 4.51
CA PHE A 164 7.34 -4.57 4.45
C PHE A 164 8.49 -5.36 5.07
N ILE A 165 8.27 -6.17 6.10
CA ILE A 165 9.27 -7.08 6.62
C ILE A 165 9.68 -8.07 5.52
N ASN A 166 8.74 -8.75 4.90
CA ASN A 166 9.05 -9.72 3.84
C ASN A 166 9.68 -9.06 2.60
N PHE A 167 9.24 -7.85 2.24
CA PHE A 167 9.73 -7.14 1.07
C PHE A 167 11.16 -6.62 1.22
N LEU A 168 11.54 -6.19 2.44
CA LEU A 168 12.77 -5.44 2.71
C LEU A 168 13.84 -6.24 3.48
N THR A 169 13.59 -7.53 3.80
CA THR A 169 14.53 -8.41 4.52
C THR A 169 14.85 -9.75 3.80
#